data_d039011649b6e362659785aa73fb7f9f
#
_entry.id   d039011649b6e362659785aa73fb7f9f
#
_cell.length_a   1.000
_cell.length_b   1.000
_cell.length_c   1.000
_cell.angle_alpha   90.00
_cell.angle_beta   90.00
_cell.angle_gamma   90.00
#
_symmetry.space_group_name_H-M   'P 1'
#
loop_
_entity.id
_entity.type
_entity.pdbx_description
1 polymer ?
#
loop_
_entity_poly.entity_id
_entity_poly.type
_entity_poly.pdbx_seq_one_letter_code
_entity_poly.pdbx_strand_id
1 'polypeptide(L)'
;DMAAAALQRSQAAWRRAQSQAARLEPLMRADAVSRQEYEEAASQRDQASAEVAQAEASLARRRLDLRFARVDAPIAGRIDQALVTEGALVSAADTAPMARIQQIDKVYVDVRQPAALWDALHAQQGANPPVVLLRPDGRPYPMAGRALFSAINVDPSTGDVLLRVQVDNARRLLLPGMFVQAQVVTAQYPEALLVPQQAVQRVEGR
;
A
#
# COMPACT_ATOMS: atom_id res chain seq x y z
N ASP A 1 21.71 -1.93 -23.94
CA ASP A 1 22.69 -1.12 -24.68
C ASP A 1 22.37 -0.97 -26.17
N MET A 2 21.89 -2.01 -26.87
CA MET A 2 21.53 -1.91 -28.31
C MET A 2 20.48 -0.83 -28.61
N ALA A 3 19.44 -0.70 -27.80
CA ALA A 3 18.42 0.32 -28.00
C ALA A 3 18.95 1.75 -27.82
N ALA A 4 19.89 1.96 -26.89
CA ALA A 4 20.55 3.24 -26.70
C ALA A 4 21.44 3.60 -27.91
N ALA A 5 22.17 2.63 -28.45
CA ALA A 5 22.97 2.81 -29.64
C ALA A 5 22.11 3.10 -30.88
N ALA A 6 20.93 2.45 -31.01
CA ALA A 6 19.97 2.73 -32.05
C ALA A 6 19.45 4.17 -31.97
N LEU A 7 19.11 4.66 -30.78
CA LEU A 7 18.71 6.04 -30.56
C LEU A 7 19.81 7.04 -30.98
N GLN A 8 21.06 6.80 -30.58
CA GLN A 8 22.17 7.65 -30.95
C GLN A 8 22.33 7.74 -32.51
N ARG A 9 22.16 6.62 -33.22
CA ARG A 9 22.23 6.57 -34.65
C ARG A 9 21.10 7.39 -35.28
N SER A 10 19.86 7.21 -34.85
CA SER A 10 18.71 7.99 -35.33
C SER A 10 18.88 9.49 -35.06
N GLN A 11 19.38 9.87 -33.89
CA GLN A 11 19.69 11.26 -33.54
C GLN A 11 20.77 11.86 -34.46
N ALA A 12 21.81 11.09 -34.81
CA ALA A 12 22.83 11.55 -35.75
C ALA A 12 22.27 11.77 -37.17
N ALA A 13 21.39 10.86 -37.64
CA ALA A 13 20.71 11.00 -38.93
C ALA A 13 19.80 12.24 -38.95
N TRP A 14 19.01 12.44 -37.89
CA TRP A 14 18.15 13.61 -37.76
C TRP A 14 18.95 14.93 -37.79
N ARG A 15 20.05 15.03 -36.98
CA ARG A 15 20.91 16.23 -36.99
C ARG A 15 21.45 16.53 -38.38
N ARG A 16 21.84 15.51 -39.17
CA ARG A 16 22.32 15.67 -40.55
C ARG A 16 21.20 16.23 -41.45
N ALA A 17 20.01 15.60 -41.39
CA ALA A 17 18.86 16.03 -42.19
C ALA A 17 18.40 17.45 -41.82
N GLN A 18 18.35 17.76 -40.53
CA GLN A 18 18.04 19.10 -40.03
C GLN A 18 19.02 20.15 -40.51
N SER A 19 20.34 19.88 -40.49
CA SER A 19 21.36 20.80 -40.96
C SER A 19 21.25 21.01 -42.48
N GLN A 20 20.84 20.00 -43.27
CA GLN A 20 20.64 20.12 -44.70
C GLN A 20 19.41 20.98 -45.00
N ALA A 21 18.27 20.72 -44.37
CA ALA A 21 17.05 21.52 -44.56
C ALA A 21 17.27 23.00 -44.17
N ALA A 22 17.96 23.22 -43.02
CA ALA A 22 18.29 24.56 -42.55
C ALA A 22 19.24 25.35 -43.51
N ARG A 23 20.10 24.67 -44.24
CA ARG A 23 20.93 25.31 -45.25
C ARG A 23 20.18 25.65 -46.52
N LEU A 24 19.24 24.78 -46.95
CA LEU A 24 18.48 24.98 -48.17
C LEU A 24 17.37 26.03 -48.03
N GLU A 25 16.84 26.22 -46.81
CA GLU A 25 15.77 27.19 -46.55
C GLU A 25 16.10 28.63 -47.03
N PRO A 26 17.25 29.25 -46.61
CA PRO A 26 17.61 30.59 -47.10
C PRO A 26 17.94 30.62 -48.60
N LEU A 27 18.49 29.53 -49.15
CA LEU A 27 18.81 29.44 -50.56
C LEU A 27 17.53 29.37 -51.42
N MET A 28 16.53 28.64 -50.98
CA MET A 28 15.21 28.59 -51.60
C MET A 28 14.53 29.97 -51.56
N ARG A 29 14.63 30.69 -50.45
CA ARG A 29 14.10 32.08 -50.38
C ARG A 29 14.81 33.07 -51.28
N ALA A 30 16.06 32.79 -51.63
CA ALA A 30 16.86 33.58 -52.58
C ALA A 30 16.79 33.07 -54.01
N ASP A 31 15.84 32.14 -54.32
CA ASP A 31 15.69 31.48 -55.65
C ASP A 31 16.98 30.77 -56.14
N ALA A 32 17.91 30.43 -55.24
CA ALA A 32 19.17 29.77 -55.56
C ALA A 32 19.05 28.23 -55.66
N VAL A 33 17.98 27.65 -55.14
CA VAL A 33 17.62 26.23 -55.23
C VAL A 33 16.12 26.09 -55.50
N SER A 34 15.72 24.92 -56.06
CA SER A 34 14.31 24.67 -56.34
C SER A 34 13.50 24.45 -55.04
N ARG A 35 12.22 24.83 -55.08
CA ARG A 35 11.30 24.55 -53.98
C ARG A 35 11.17 23.06 -53.70
N GLN A 36 11.19 22.24 -54.74
CA GLN A 36 11.14 20.78 -54.62
C GLN A 36 12.33 20.24 -53.82
N GLU A 37 13.55 20.73 -54.06
CA GLU A 37 14.75 20.28 -53.34
C GLU A 37 14.67 20.62 -51.84
N TYR A 38 14.13 21.78 -51.50
CA TYR A 38 13.89 22.14 -50.10
C TYR A 38 12.82 21.24 -49.45
N GLU A 39 11.69 21.00 -50.18
CA GLU A 39 10.60 20.15 -49.69
C GLU A 39 11.07 18.70 -49.45
N GLU A 40 11.93 18.16 -50.29
CA GLU A 40 12.56 16.85 -50.13
C GLU A 40 13.44 16.80 -48.87
N ALA A 41 14.28 17.83 -48.67
CA ALA A 41 15.13 17.91 -47.45
C ALA A 41 14.31 18.10 -46.17
N ALA A 42 13.22 18.87 -46.24
CA ALA A 42 12.28 19.01 -45.12
C ALA A 42 11.58 17.71 -44.81
N SER A 43 11.12 16.97 -45.80
CA SER A 43 10.52 15.65 -45.65
C SER A 43 11.49 14.63 -45.02
N GLN A 44 12.75 14.62 -45.45
CA GLN A 44 13.79 13.77 -44.86
C GLN A 44 14.08 14.12 -43.39
N ARG A 45 14.08 15.44 -43.06
CA ARG A 45 14.20 15.86 -41.65
C ARG A 45 13.05 15.35 -40.81
N ASP A 46 11.82 15.47 -41.31
CA ASP A 46 10.62 15.06 -40.58
C ASP A 46 10.56 13.53 -40.41
N GLN A 47 10.95 12.77 -41.45
CA GLN A 47 11.11 11.33 -41.37
C GLN A 47 12.17 10.94 -40.30
N ALA A 48 13.33 11.56 -40.34
CA ALA A 48 14.39 11.29 -39.38
C ALA A 48 13.97 11.67 -37.93
N SER A 49 13.14 12.71 -37.76
CA SER A 49 12.54 13.07 -36.49
C SER A 49 11.60 11.97 -35.95
N ALA A 50 10.78 11.39 -36.84
CA ALA A 50 9.90 10.27 -36.46
C ALA A 50 10.69 9.02 -36.09
N GLU A 51 11.83 8.76 -36.76
CA GLU A 51 12.72 7.63 -36.40
C GLU A 51 13.37 7.84 -35.01
N VAL A 52 13.72 9.07 -34.63
CA VAL A 52 14.18 9.38 -33.27
C VAL A 52 13.09 9.06 -32.24
N ALA A 53 11.86 9.53 -32.48
CA ALA A 53 10.75 9.26 -31.57
C ALA A 53 10.48 7.75 -31.40
N GLN A 54 10.55 6.99 -32.50
CA GLN A 54 10.41 5.53 -32.47
C GLN A 54 11.54 4.87 -31.62
N ALA A 55 12.80 5.31 -31.82
CA ALA A 55 13.93 4.78 -31.09
C ALA A 55 13.87 5.12 -29.59
N GLU A 56 13.39 6.33 -29.24
CA GLU A 56 13.14 6.74 -27.85
C GLU A 56 12.08 5.87 -27.17
N ALA A 57 10.97 5.62 -27.85
CA ALA A 57 9.92 4.74 -27.35
C ALA A 57 10.42 3.31 -27.14
N SER A 58 11.24 2.80 -28.08
CA SER A 58 11.87 1.47 -27.94
C SER A 58 12.80 1.40 -26.72
N LEU A 59 13.65 2.42 -26.54
CA LEU A 59 14.54 2.51 -25.38
C LEU A 59 13.76 2.57 -24.06
N ALA A 60 12.69 3.39 -24.03
CA ALA A 60 11.82 3.51 -22.85
C ALA A 60 11.19 2.16 -22.47
N ARG A 61 10.70 1.40 -23.48
CA ARG A 61 10.17 0.05 -23.27
C ARG A 61 11.21 -0.88 -22.68
N ARG A 62 12.43 -0.91 -23.24
CA ARG A 62 13.53 -1.78 -22.71
C ARG A 62 13.92 -1.42 -21.29
N ARG A 63 13.92 -0.12 -20.95
CA ARG A 63 14.14 0.33 -19.57
C ARG A 63 13.02 -0.09 -18.61
N LEU A 64 11.78 -0.13 -19.11
CA LEU A 64 10.63 -0.62 -18.33
C LEU A 64 10.75 -2.13 -18.10
N ASP A 65 11.09 -2.91 -19.14
CA ASP A 65 11.32 -4.37 -19.03
C ASP A 65 12.41 -4.66 -17.98
N LEU A 66 13.50 -3.89 -17.98
CA LEU A 66 14.57 -4.02 -16.98
C LEU A 66 14.10 -3.69 -15.55
N ARG A 67 13.24 -2.68 -15.38
CA ARG A 67 12.65 -2.38 -14.07
C ARG A 67 11.76 -3.51 -13.56
N PHE A 68 10.99 -4.13 -14.44
CA PHE A 68 10.15 -5.28 -14.07
C PHE A 68 10.92 -6.56 -13.77
N ALA A 69 12.18 -6.66 -14.23
CA ALA A 69 13.06 -7.74 -13.82
C ALA A 69 13.49 -7.64 -12.35
N ARG A 70 13.29 -6.48 -11.71
CA ARG A 70 13.52 -6.28 -10.28
C ARG A 70 12.17 -6.29 -9.56
N VAL A 71 12.02 -7.19 -8.60
CA VAL A 71 10.85 -7.28 -7.74
C VAL A 71 11.15 -6.55 -6.43
N ASP A 72 10.55 -5.39 -6.26
CA ASP A 72 10.67 -4.60 -5.04
C ASP A 72 9.49 -4.85 -4.10
N ALA A 73 9.72 -4.66 -2.80
CA ALA A 73 8.67 -4.74 -1.79
C ALA A 73 7.63 -3.63 -2.02
N PRO A 74 6.33 -3.96 -2.19
CA PRO A 74 5.29 -2.96 -2.46
C PRO A 74 4.94 -2.10 -1.25
N ILE A 75 5.25 -2.58 -0.04
CA ILE A 75 4.99 -1.89 1.24
C ILE A 75 6.19 -2.02 2.17
N ALA A 76 6.34 -1.07 3.08
CA ALA A 76 7.24 -1.21 4.21
C ALA A 76 6.65 -2.23 5.20
N GLY A 77 7.48 -3.17 5.68
CA GLY A 77 7.01 -4.20 6.57
C GLY A 77 8.08 -5.23 6.89
N ARG A 78 7.68 -6.30 7.54
CA ARG A 78 8.53 -7.46 7.79
C ARG A 78 8.24 -8.53 6.75
N ILE A 79 9.27 -9.00 6.09
CA ILE A 79 9.19 -10.15 5.20
C ILE A 79 9.15 -11.43 6.06
N ASP A 80 8.27 -12.32 5.69
CA ASP A 80 8.18 -13.67 6.23
C ASP A 80 9.14 -14.60 5.46
N GLN A 81 9.00 -15.91 5.64
CA GLN A 81 9.81 -16.90 4.92
C GLN A 81 9.68 -16.74 3.40
N ALA A 82 10.76 -17.02 2.69
CA ALA A 82 10.72 -17.16 1.24
C ALA A 82 9.92 -18.42 0.87
N LEU A 83 8.95 -18.26 -0.03
CA LEU A 83 8.10 -19.35 -0.52
C LEU A 83 8.64 -19.93 -1.84
N VAL A 84 9.67 -19.30 -2.40
CA VAL A 84 10.34 -19.70 -3.62
C VAL A 84 11.83 -19.82 -3.31
N THR A 85 12.46 -20.90 -3.75
CA THR A 85 13.90 -21.15 -3.56
C THR A 85 14.74 -20.31 -4.51
N GLU A 86 15.97 -20.00 -4.11
CA GLU A 86 16.93 -19.33 -4.98
C GLU A 86 17.17 -20.13 -6.26
N GLY A 87 17.20 -19.46 -7.41
CA GLY A 87 17.35 -20.09 -8.71
C GLY A 87 16.07 -20.63 -9.33
N ALA A 88 14.94 -20.59 -8.64
CA ALA A 88 13.66 -20.97 -9.24
C ALA A 88 13.22 -19.95 -10.29
N LEU A 89 12.65 -20.44 -11.38
CA LEU A 89 12.01 -19.60 -12.39
C LEU A 89 10.68 -19.09 -11.84
N VAL A 90 10.47 -17.78 -11.90
CA VAL A 90 9.22 -17.13 -11.51
C VAL A 90 8.63 -16.35 -12.69
N SER A 91 7.32 -16.32 -12.75
CA SER A 91 6.57 -15.64 -13.81
C SER A 91 5.46 -14.77 -13.22
N ALA A 92 5.09 -13.73 -13.94
CA ALA A 92 3.93 -12.90 -13.58
C ALA A 92 2.59 -13.67 -13.63
N ALA A 93 2.56 -14.84 -14.27
CA ALA A 93 1.40 -15.72 -14.31
C ALA A 93 1.32 -16.67 -13.10
N ASP A 94 2.35 -16.75 -12.27
CA ASP A 94 2.34 -17.62 -11.10
C ASP A 94 1.35 -17.09 -10.06
N THR A 95 0.52 -18.00 -9.55
CA THR A 95 -0.47 -17.70 -8.51
C THR A 95 0.10 -17.73 -7.11
N ALA A 96 1.25 -18.41 -6.92
CA ALA A 96 1.94 -18.51 -5.65
C ALA A 96 2.81 -17.25 -5.40
N PRO A 97 2.71 -16.62 -4.23
CA PRO A 97 3.56 -15.48 -3.91
C PRO A 97 5.01 -15.92 -3.67
N MET A 98 5.99 -15.08 -4.03
CA MET A 98 7.41 -15.33 -3.76
C MET A 98 7.75 -15.23 -2.26
N ALA A 99 7.14 -14.27 -1.59
CA ALA A 99 7.26 -14.04 -0.15
C ALA A 99 6.04 -13.24 0.32
N ARG A 100 5.80 -13.24 1.63
CA ARG A 100 4.75 -12.44 2.24
C ARG A 100 5.36 -11.32 3.05
N ILE A 101 4.88 -10.10 2.84
CA ILE A 101 5.28 -8.93 3.61
C ILE A 101 4.10 -8.50 4.46
N GLN A 102 4.34 -8.32 5.76
CA GLN A 102 3.32 -7.89 6.71
C GLN A 102 3.78 -6.63 7.43
N GLN A 103 2.89 -5.65 7.50
CA GLN A 103 3.08 -4.48 8.32
C GLN A 103 2.60 -4.81 9.73
N ILE A 104 3.52 -4.86 10.71
CA ILE A 104 3.26 -5.30 12.08
C ILE A 104 3.52 -4.21 13.12
N ASP A 105 3.82 -3.00 12.70
CA ASP A 105 3.95 -1.80 13.55
C ASP A 105 2.60 -1.34 14.12
N LYS A 106 1.53 -1.63 13.40
CA LYS A 106 0.15 -1.52 13.83
C LYS A 106 -0.55 -2.85 13.60
N VAL A 107 -1.26 -3.33 14.61
CA VAL A 107 -2.03 -4.56 14.53
C VAL A 107 -3.50 -4.31 14.89
N TYR A 108 -4.36 -5.15 14.35
CA TYR A 108 -5.78 -5.14 14.70
C TYR A 108 -6.10 -6.36 15.54
N VAL A 109 -6.79 -6.13 16.63
CA VAL A 109 -7.34 -7.18 17.49
C VAL A 109 -8.84 -7.22 17.27
N ASP A 110 -9.31 -8.35 16.80
CA ASP A 110 -10.72 -8.58 16.54
C ASP A 110 -11.36 -9.22 17.78
N VAL A 111 -12.22 -8.46 18.45
CA VAL A 111 -12.93 -8.87 19.66
C VAL A 111 -14.39 -9.15 19.33
N ARG A 112 -14.86 -10.37 19.59
CA ARG A 112 -16.28 -10.72 19.46
C ARG A 112 -16.99 -10.40 20.77
N GLN A 113 -18.10 -9.70 20.69
CA GLN A 113 -18.92 -9.36 21.84
C GLN A 113 -20.41 -9.44 21.50
N PRO A 114 -21.28 -9.81 22.46
CA PRO A 114 -22.72 -9.81 22.25
C PRO A 114 -23.24 -8.44 21.82
N ALA A 115 -24.17 -8.42 20.85
CA ALA A 115 -24.75 -7.19 20.33
C ALA A 115 -25.44 -6.33 21.44
N ALA A 116 -25.96 -6.97 22.50
CA ALA A 116 -26.56 -6.27 23.63
C ALA A 116 -25.58 -5.34 24.38
N LEU A 117 -24.28 -5.64 24.36
CA LEU A 117 -23.23 -4.78 24.97
C LEU A 117 -22.88 -3.59 24.07
N TRP A 118 -23.19 -3.66 22.81
CA TRP A 118 -22.93 -2.61 21.84
C TRP A 118 -23.66 -1.32 22.16
N ASP A 119 -24.95 -1.41 22.48
CA ASP A 119 -25.79 -0.24 22.83
C ASP A 119 -25.28 0.44 24.11
N ALA A 120 -24.85 -0.36 25.10
CA ALA A 120 -24.28 0.16 26.35
C ALA A 120 -22.94 0.90 26.13
N LEU A 121 -22.09 0.41 25.24
CA LEU A 121 -20.83 1.06 24.88
C LEU A 121 -21.05 2.38 24.12
N HIS A 122 -22.01 2.43 23.24
CA HIS A 122 -22.35 3.64 22.48
C HIS A 122 -22.97 4.73 23.36
N ALA A 123 -23.82 4.35 24.29
CA ALA A 123 -24.55 5.30 25.12
C ALA A 123 -23.65 6.06 26.12
N GLN A 124 -22.53 5.48 26.55
CA GLN A 124 -21.77 5.99 27.68
C GLN A 124 -20.43 6.66 27.36
N GLN A 125 -19.75 6.30 26.26
CA GLN A 125 -18.35 6.70 26.09
C GLN A 125 -17.97 7.39 24.77
N GLY A 126 -18.92 7.68 23.89
CA GLY A 126 -18.58 8.20 22.56
C GLY A 126 -17.93 7.14 21.67
N ALA A 127 -17.38 7.58 20.52
CA ALA A 127 -17.03 6.69 19.43
C ALA A 127 -15.86 5.71 19.64
N ASN A 128 -15.00 5.86 20.68
CA ASN A 128 -13.75 5.07 20.79
C ASN A 128 -13.35 4.77 22.24
N PRO A 129 -13.94 3.78 22.91
CA PRO A 129 -13.55 3.40 24.28
C PRO A 129 -12.10 2.87 24.32
N PRO A 130 -11.35 3.16 25.40
CA PRO A 130 -10.04 2.57 25.60
C PRO A 130 -10.15 1.07 25.86
N VAL A 131 -9.26 0.31 25.23
CA VAL A 131 -9.21 -1.15 25.38
C VAL A 131 -7.86 -1.54 25.95
N VAL A 132 -7.87 -2.27 27.06
CA VAL A 132 -6.67 -2.82 27.68
C VAL A 132 -6.47 -4.25 27.17
N LEU A 133 -5.29 -4.53 26.62
CA LEU A 133 -4.95 -5.89 26.19
C LEU A 133 -4.21 -6.61 27.30
N LEU A 134 -4.62 -7.84 27.56
CA LEU A 134 -4.03 -8.68 28.59
C LEU A 134 -3.28 -9.85 27.94
N ARG A 135 -2.16 -10.18 28.56
CA ARG A 135 -1.39 -11.39 28.28
C ARG A 135 -2.11 -12.63 28.82
N PRO A 136 -1.70 -13.83 28.41
CA PRO A 136 -2.24 -15.06 28.97
C PRO A 136 -2.06 -15.21 30.50
N ASP A 137 -1.06 -14.51 31.08
CA ASP A 137 -0.81 -14.46 32.51
C ASP A 137 -1.67 -13.42 33.25
N GLY A 138 -2.59 -12.75 32.56
CA GLY A 138 -3.48 -11.71 33.11
C GLY A 138 -2.83 -10.32 33.23
N ARG A 139 -1.54 -10.16 32.93
CA ARG A 139 -0.86 -8.86 33.00
C ARG A 139 -1.17 -8.01 31.77
N PRO A 140 -1.34 -6.70 31.90
CA PRO A 140 -1.58 -5.83 30.79
C PRO A 140 -0.33 -5.73 29.86
N TYR A 141 -0.58 -5.64 28.58
CA TYR A 141 0.44 -5.20 27.63
C TYR A 141 0.74 -3.70 27.85
N PRO A 142 1.98 -3.24 27.63
CA PRO A 142 2.37 -1.84 27.83
C PRO A 142 1.89 -0.94 26.70
N MET A 143 0.79 -1.30 26.03
CA MET A 143 0.16 -0.56 24.96
C MET A 143 -1.36 -0.63 25.13
N ALA A 144 -2.02 0.49 24.86
CA ALA A 144 -3.48 0.57 24.84
C ALA A 144 -4.00 0.39 23.41
N GLY A 145 -5.14 -0.27 23.31
CA GLY A 145 -5.90 -0.35 22.07
C GLY A 145 -6.92 0.77 21.96
N ARG A 146 -7.18 1.20 20.75
CA ARG A 146 -8.28 2.10 20.41
C ARG A 146 -9.34 1.30 19.68
N ALA A 147 -10.55 1.26 20.20
CA ALA A 147 -11.66 0.63 19.53
C ALA A 147 -11.99 1.38 18.23
N LEU A 148 -12.02 0.67 17.11
CA LEU A 148 -12.51 1.17 15.84
C LEU A 148 -13.85 0.48 15.57
N PHE A 149 -14.87 1.27 15.23
CA PHE A 149 -16.12 0.67 14.82
C PHE A 149 -15.97 0.12 13.41
N SER A 150 -15.99 -1.19 13.26
CA SER A 150 -15.80 -1.79 11.95
C SER A 150 -16.94 -2.65 11.45
N ALA A 151 -17.74 -3.24 12.33
CA ALA A 151 -18.82 -4.11 11.89
C ALA A 151 -20.18 -3.42 11.98
N ILE A 152 -20.82 -3.25 10.84
CA ILE A 152 -22.22 -2.82 10.72
C ILE A 152 -23.14 -4.05 10.91
N ASN A 153 -22.58 -5.27 10.80
CA ASN A 153 -23.33 -6.50 10.77
C ASN A 153 -23.15 -7.28 12.07
N VAL A 154 -24.25 -7.80 12.59
CA VAL A 154 -24.29 -8.82 13.65
C VAL A 154 -24.15 -10.19 12.97
N ASP A 155 -23.32 -11.06 13.51
CA ASP A 155 -23.25 -12.45 13.05
C ASP A 155 -24.57 -13.16 13.41
N PRO A 156 -25.37 -13.61 12.42
CA PRO A 156 -26.69 -14.17 12.70
C PRO A 156 -26.64 -15.54 13.42
N SER A 157 -25.50 -16.21 13.41
CA SER A 157 -25.31 -17.50 14.05
C SER A 157 -24.97 -17.40 15.53
N THR A 158 -24.26 -16.35 15.94
CA THR A 158 -23.81 -16.16 17.34
C THR A 158 -24.48 -14.99 18.03
N GLY A 159 -25.05 -14.04 17.30
CA GLY A 159 -25.57 -12.79 17.83
C GLY A 159 -24.47 -11.80 18.24
N ASP A 160 -23.22 -12.04 17.81
CA ASP A 160 -22.06 -11.23 18.17
C ASP A 160 -21.81 -10.12 17.16
N VAL A 161 -21.24 -9.03 17.66
CA VAL A 161 -20.67 -7.94 16.86
C VAL A 161 -19.17 -8.02 16.94
N LEU A 162 -18.49 -7.83 15.82
CA LEU A 162 -17.05 -7.75 15.75
C LEU A 162 -16.58 -6.32 16.07
N LEU A 163 -15.88 -6.15 17.18
CA LEU A 163 -15.20 -4.91 17.54
C LEU A 163 -13.74 -5.02 17.12
N ARG A 164 -13.31 -4.17 16.20
CA ARG A 164 -11.91 -4.08 15.81
C ARG A 164 -11.19 -3.03 16.63
N VAL A 165 -10.11 -3.46 17.28
CA VAL A 165 -9.26 -2.62 18.12
C VAL A 165 -7.93 -2.43 17.41
N GLN A 166 -7.57 -1.19 17.14
CA GLN A 166 -6.24 -0.83 16.62
C GLN A 166 -5.26 -0.67 17.80
N VAL A 167 -4.08 -1.25 17.63
CA VAL A 167 -3.02 -1.23 18.63
C VAL A 167 -1.71 -0.82 17.98
N ASP A 168 -1.04 0.18 18.55
CA ASP A 168 0.30 0.56 18.12
C ASP A 168 1.32 -0.45 18.69
N ASN A 169 1.93 -1.21 17.79
CA ASN A 169 2.80 -2.34 18.10
C ASN A 169 4.27 -2.04 17.78
N ALA A 170 4.74 -0.83 18.11
CA ALA A 170 6.10 -0.39 17.82
C ALA A 170 7.18 -1.34 18.35
N ARG A 171 6.91 -2.00 19.49
CA ARG A 171 7.79 -3.01 20.10
C ARG A 171 7.63 -4.41 19.50
N ARG A 172 6.72 -4.61 18.57
CA ARG A 172 6.44 -5.89 17.89
C ARG A 172 6.17 -7.05 18.86
N LEU A 173 5.47 -6.77 19.95
CA LEU A 173 5.11 -7.77 20.97
C LEU A 173 3.92 -8.62 20.55
N LEU A 174 3.08 -8.11 19.67
CA LEU A 174 1.93 -8.80 19.10
C LEU A 174 2.26 -9.27 17.69
N LEU A 175 1.97 -10.52 17.41
CA LEU A 175 2.11 -11.10 16.08
C LEU A 175 0.73 -11.45 15.50
N PRO A 176 0.54 -11.32 14.20
CA PRO A 176 -0.68 -11.81 13.54
C PRO A 176 -0.95 -13.28 13.88
N GLY A 177 -2.20 -13.59 14.22
CA GLY A 177 -2.61 -14.95 14.62
C GLY A 177 -2.46 -15.24 16.12
N MET A 178 -1.92 -14.33 16.93
CA MET A 178 -1.89 -14.50 18.39
C MET A 178 -3.28 -14.29 18.99
N PHE A 179 -3.61 -15.10 20.00
CA PHE A 179 -4.77 -14.89 20.85
C PHE A 179 -4.39 -13.96 22.02
N VAL A 180 -5.20 -12.94 22.25
CA VAL A 180 -5.07 -11.99 23.35
C VAL A 180 -6.42 -11.79 24.02
N GLN A 181 -6.42 -11.46 25.30
CA GLN A 181 -7.63 -11.03 25.99
C GLN A 181 -7.75 -9.52 25.90
N ALA A 182 -8.95 -9.02 25.68
CA ALA A 182 -9.23 -7.59 25.63
C ALA A 182 -10.23 -7.22 26.72
N GLN A 183 -9.90 -6.22 27.54
CA GLN A 183 -10.82 -5.60 28.47
C GLN A 183 -11.28 -4.27 27.92
N VAL A 184 -12.56 -4.17 27.63
CA VAL A 184 -13.21 -2.94 27.20
C VAL A 184 -13.81 -2.28 28.44
N VAL A 185 -13.40 -1.04 28.72
CA VAL A 185 -13.97 -0.27 29.82
C VAL A 185 -15.37 0.18 29.41
N THR A 186 -16.40 -0.40 30.02
CA THR A 186 -17.80 -0.12 29.70
C THR A 186 -18.36 1.06 30.48
N ALA A 187 -17.89 1.30 31.72
CA ALA A 187 -18.30 2.42 32.53
C ALA A 187 -17.19 2.81 33.53
N GLN A 188 -17.12 4.09 33.87
CA GLN A 188 -16.21 4.60 34.89
C GLN A 188 -17.02 5.47 35.85
N TYR A 189 -16.96 5.12 37.15
CA TYR A 189 -17.67 5.86 38.22
C TYR A 189 -16.61 6.52 39.12
N PRO A 190 -16.22 7.76 38.91
CA PRO A 190 -15.13 8.43 39.61
C PRO A 190 -15.45 8.68 41.10
N GLU A 191 -16.72 8.78 41.45
CA GLU A 191 -17.19 9.05 42.83
C GLU A 191 -17.89 7.84 43.48
N ALA A 192 -17.57 6.62 43.02
CA ALA A 192 -18.20 5.42 43.59
C ALA A 192 -17.74 5.14 45.01
N LEU A 193 -18.67 5.00 45.92
CA LEU A 193 -18.42 4.51 47.29
C LEU A 193 -18.32 2.98 47.27
N LEU A 194 -17.14 2.46 47.61
CA LEU A 194 -16.90 1.04 47.66
C LEU A 194 -17.12 0.54 49.09
N VAL A 195 -18.00 -0.46 49.24
CA VAL A 195 -18.20 -1.17 50.51
C VAL A 195 -17.82 -2.64 50.33
N PRO A 196 -17.20 -3.29 51.31
CA PRO A 196 -16.93 -4.72 51.24
C PRO A 196 -18.24 -5.51 51.08
N GLN A 197 -18.25 -6.52 50.23
CA GLN A 197 -19.45 -7.34 49.97
C GLN A 197 -20.03 -7.96 51.26
N GLN A 198 -19.19 -8.24 52.21
CA GLN A 198 -19.57 -8.78 53.55
C GLN A 198 -20.33 -7.77 54.42
N ALA A 199 -20.22 -6.47 54.10
CA ALA A 199 -20.94 -5.41 54.81
C ALA A 199 -22.37 -5.18 54.31
N VAL A 200 -22.74 -5.83 53.20
CA VAL A 200 -24.07 -5.70 52.61
C VAL A 200 -24.94 -6.90 53.01
N GLN A 201 -25.84 -6.68 53.95
CA GLN A 201 -26.91 -7.66 54.22
C GLN A 201 -28.11 -7.37 53.34
N ARG A 202 -28.49 -8.35 52.53
CA ARG A 202 -29.74 -8.30 51.79
C ARG A 202 -30.88 -8.74 52.68
N VAL A 203 -31.75 -7.82 53.06
CA VAL A 203 -33.00 -8.11 53.78
C VAL A 203 -34.12 -8.10 52.78
N GLU A 204 -34.75 -9.26 52.57
CA GLU A 204 -35.95 -9.50 51.75
C GLU A 204 -36.02 -8.70 50.44
N GLY A 205 -35.15 -9.04 49.47
CA GLY A 205 -35.39 -8.68 48.04
C GLY A 205 -35.29 -7.19 47.68
N ARG A 206 -34.80 -6.32 48.57
CA ARG A 206 -34.50 -4.93 48.31
C ARG A 206 -33.05 -4.59 48.51
#